data_ea9ba4b7f414f2c362418d54094a71a8
#
_entry.id   ea9ba4b7f414f2c362418d54094a71a8
#
_cell.length_a   1.000
_cell.length_b   1.000
_cell.length_c   1.000
_cell.angle_alpha   90.00
_cell.angle_beta   90.00
_cell.angle_gamma   90.00
#
_symmetry.space_group_name_H-M   'P 1'
#
loop_
_entity.id
_entity.type
_entity.pdbx_description
1 polymer ?
#
loop_
_entity_poly.entity_id
_entity_poly.type
_entity_poly.pdbx_seq_one_letter_code
_entity_poly.pdbx_strand_id
1 'polypeptide(L)'
;MEKRVFFRSGWLPWLLLTPQMAVILVFFFWPAGQAILQSLQQQDAFGTSVEFVGFDNFKQLWGDSSYAASFRTTAVFSVLVAGLGISLSLVLAVFADRITRGGTFYKTMLIVPYAVAPAVAAVLWVFMFSPSLGVVAYALGKIGINWNHLLDSGHAMTLIVMASVWKQISYNFLFFLAGLQSIPKSLIEAAAIDGARPWRRFWTVQFPLLSPTTFFLLVINVVYAFFDTFAIVDAATQGGPGQDTTILVYKVYHDGFKSLDLGGSAAQSVVLMVIVVALTVIQFRYVEKKVQY
;
A
#
# COMPACT_ATOMS: atom_id res chain seq x y z
N MET A 1 28.85 -20.95 24.43
CA MET A 1 27.85 -22.03 24.53
C MET A 1 26.49 -21.37 24.66
N GLU A 2 25.73 -21.23 23.57
CA GLU A 2 24.34 -20.77 23.63
C GLU A 2 23.49 -21.82 24.32
N LYS A 3 22.89 -21.46 25.46
CA LYS A 3 21.89 -22.30 26.12
C LYS A 3 20.66 -22.35 25.23
N ARG A 4 20.52 -23.41 24.43
CA ARG A 4 19.25 -23.70 23.75
C ARG A 4 18.19 -23.92 24.82
N VAL A 5 17.26 -22.98 24.99
CA VAL A 5 16.10 -23.11 25.86
C VAL A 5 15.12 -24.04 25.15
N PHE A 6 15.15 -25.31 25.49
CA PHE A 6 14.11 -26.26 25.05
C PHE A 6 12.98 -26.25 26.07
N PHE A 7 11.76 -25.96 25.59
CA PHE A 7 10.58 -26.21 26.41
C PHE A 7 10.51 -27.71 26.71
N ARG A 8 10.63 -28.10 27.96
CA ARG A 8 10.55 -29.53 28.40
C ARG A 8 9.12 -30.08 28.25
N SER A 9 8.12 -29.23 28.15
CA SER A 9 6.70 -29.57 28.06
C SER A 9 6.21 -29.38 26.62
N GLY A 10 5.72 -30.42 25.97
CA GLY A 10 5.22 -30.36 24.60
C GLY A 10 3.91 -29.55 24.44
N TRP A 11 3.16 -29.32 25.52
CA TRP A 11 1.89 -28.60 25.48
C TRP A 11 2.05 -27.08 25.75
N LEU A 12 3.12 -26.67 26.46
CA LEU A 12 3.34 -25.26 26.84
C LEU A 12 3.42 -24.31 25.64
N PRO A 13 4.15 -24.63 24.53
CA PRO A 13 4.16 -23.78 23.32
C PRO A 13 2.75 -23.60 22.75
N TRP A 14 1.95 -24.64 22.72
CA TRP A 14 0.56 -24.58 22.23
C TRP A 14 -0.32 -23.69 23.11
N LEU A 15 -0.19 -23.81 24.44
CA LEU A 15 -0.91 -22.93 25.38
C LEU A 15 -0.56 -21.46 25.17
N LEU A 16 0.72 -21.16 24.98
CA LEU A 16 1.20 -19.78 24.75
C LEU A 16 0.72 -19.23 23.40
N LEU A 17 0.59 -20.07 22.37
CA LEU A 17 0.09 -19.68 21.05
C LEU A 17 -1.45 -19.60 20.99
N THR A 18 -2.17 -20.32 21.86
CA THR A 18 -3.63 -20.42 21.84
C THR A 18 -4.34 -19.05 21.82
N PRO A 19 -3.99 -18.05 22.65
CA PRO A 19 -4.67 -16.76 22.62
C PRO A 19 -4.54 -16.06 21.27
N GLN A 20 -3.34 -16.07 20.70
CA GLN A 20 -3.08 -15.48 19.39
C GLN A 20 -3.82 -16.23 18.27
N MET A 21 -3.79 -17.57 18.31
CA MET A 21 -4.49 -18.39 17.33
C MET A 21 -6.01 -18.22 17.41
N ALA A 22 -6.57 -18.12 18.64
CA ALA A 22 -7.98 -17.86 18.82
C ALA A 22 -8.40 -16.50 18.22
N VAL A 23 -7.63 -15.44 18.47
CA VAL A 23 -7.89 -14.12 17.86
C VAL A 23 -7.84 -14.19 16.33
N ILE A 24 -6.83 -14.83 15.76
CA ILE A 24 -6.70 -14.97 14.30
C ILE A 24 -7.89 -15.79 13.72
N LEU A 25 -8.26 -16.89 14.35
CA LEU A 25 -9.38 -17.72 13.88
C LEU A 25 -10.71 -16.96 13.91
N VAL A 26 -11.00 -16.26 15.01
CA VAL A 26 -12.29 -15.57 15.20
C VAL A 26 -12.38 -14.27 14.39
N PHE A 27 -11.31 -13.47 14.33
CA PHE A 27 -11.38 -12.14 13.74
C PHE A 27 -10.83 -12.08 12.31
N PHE A 28 -10.16 -13.12 11.84
CA PHE A 28 -9.59 -13.16 10.49
C PHE A 28 -10.19 -14.28 9.65
N PHE A 29 -10.05 -15.54 10.06
CA PHE A 29 -10.52 -16.68 9.27
C PHE A 29 -12.05 -16.79 9.23
N TRP A 30 -12.73 -16.51 10.33
CA TRP A 30 -14.19 -16.57 10.37
C TRP A 30 -14.84 -15.54 9.43
N PRO A 31 -14.51 -14.24 9.45
CA PRO A 31 -15.03 -13.26 8.49
C PRO A 31 -14.64 -13.58 7.05
N ALA A 32 -13.42 -14.06 6.81
CA ALA A 32 -12.99 -14.47 5.47
C ALA A 32 -13.85 -15.65 4.94
N GLY A 33 -14.13 -16.65 5.79
CA GLY A 33 -15.03 -17.74 5.44
C GLY A 33 -16.45 -17.25 5.16
N GLN A 34 -16.95 -16.31 5.94
CA GLN A 34 -18.25 -15.68 5.70
C GLN A 34 -18.30 -14.91 4.38
N ALA A 35 -17.26 -14.15 4.05
CA ALA A 35 -17.19 -13.44 2.77
C ALA A 35 -17.22 -14.44 1.59
N ILE A 36 -16.54 -15.58 1.69
CA ILE A 36 -16.60 -16.64 0.66
C ILE A 36 -18.04 -17.20 0.55
N LEU A 37 -18.72 -17.45 1.65
CA LEU A 37 -20.11 -17.94 1.61
C LEU A 37 -21.05 -16.88 1.01
N GLN A 38 -20.95 -15.63 1.44
CA GLN A 38 -21.76 -14.53 0.93
C GLN A 38 -21.50 -14.27 -0.56
N SER A 39 -20.29 -14.49 -1.06
CA SER A 39 -20.00 -14.35 -2.49
C SER A 39 -20.77 -15.35 -3.38
N LEU A 40 -21.27 -16.44 -2.81
CA LEU A 40 -22.09 -17.44 -3.49
C LEU A 40 -23.60 -17.26 -3.23
N GLN A 41 -23.96 -16.21 -2.52
CA GLN A 41 -25.35 -15.92 -2.11
C GLN A 41 -25.73 -14.54 -2.64
N GLN A 42 -27.03 -14.38 -2.91
CA GLN A 42 -27.65 -13.11 -3.15
C GLN A 42 -28.61 -12.79 -2.02
N GLN A 43 -28.46 -11.61 -1.43
CA GLN A 43 -29.32 -11.15 -0.36
C GLN A 43 -30.14 -9.98 -0.91
N ASP A 44 -31.45 -9.92 -0.58
CA ASP A 44 -32.26 -8.76 -0.91
C ASP A 44 -31.82 -7.52 -0.12
N ALA A 45 -32.12 -6.33 -0.64
CA ALA A 45 -31.70 -5.06 -0.04
C ALA A 45 -32.21 -4.85 1.40
N PHE A 46 -33.21 -5.58 1.82
CA PHE A 46 -33.78 -5.53 3.18
C PHE A 46 -33.25 -6.64 4.11
N GLY A 47 -32.45 -7.55 3.58
CA GLY A 47 -31.89 -8.67 4.36
C GLY A 47 -32.93 -9.72 4.75
N THR A 48 -34.12 -9.73 4.12
CA THR A 48 -35.23 -10.62 4.47
C THR A 48 -35.11 -11.99 3.81
N SER A 49 -34.39 -12.08 2.68
CA SER A 49 -34.17 -13.34 1.98
C SER A 49 -32.71 -13.50 1.56
N VAL A 50 -32.21 -14.70 1.64
CA VAL A 50 -30.88 -15.10 1.17
C VAL A 50 -31.05 -16.31 0.26
N GLU A 51 -30.65 -16.14 -1.00
CA GLU A 51 -30.71 -17.20 -2.00
C GLU A 51 -29.30 -17.62 -2.38
N PHE A 52 -29.08 -18.94 -2.53
CA PHE A 52 -27.82 -19.48 -3.01
C PHE A 52 -27.78 -19.43 -4.53
N VAL A 53 -26.94 -18.54 -5.09
CA VAL A 53 -26.83 -18.31 -6.54
C VAL A 53 -25.54 -18.89 -7.15
N GLY A 54 -24.72 -19.56 -6.35
CA GLY A 54 -23.46 -20.15 -6.80
C GLY A 54 -22.50 -19.08 -7.36
N PHE A 55 -22.08 -19.23 -8.61
CA PHE A 55 -21.09 -18.34 -9.23
C PHE A 55 -21.70 -17.15 -10.01
N ASP A 56 -22.98 -16.87 -9.88
CA ASP A 56 -23.63 -15.83 -10.68
C ASP A 56 -23.14 -14.42 -10.32
N ASN A 57 -22.83 -14.15 -9.06
CA ASN A 57 -22.17 -12.90 -8.65
C ASN A 57 -20.83 -12.69 -9.38
N PHE A 58 -20.04 -13.74 -9.54
CA PHE A 58 -18.79 -13.67 -10.27
C PHE A 58 -18.99 -13.47 -11.78
N LYS A 59 -20.02 -14.08 -12.37
CA LYS A 59 -20.35 -13.88 -13.79
C LYS A 59 -20.80 -12.44 -14.04
N GLN A 60 -21.63 -11.87 -13.17
CA GLN A 60 -22.04 -10.47 -13.24
C GLN A 60 -20.83 -9.54 -13.12
N LEU A 61 -19.93 -9.82 -12.19
CA LEU A 61 -18.71 -9.04 -11.97
C LEU A 61 -17.82 -8.99 -13.22
N TRP A 62 -17.64 -10.12 -13.93
CA TRP A 62 -16.86 -10.18 -15.17
C TRP A 62 -17.53 -9.45 -16.33
N GLY A 63 -18.84 -9.28 -16.30
CA GLY A 63 -19.61 -8.50 -17.28
C GLY A 63 -19.69 -7.00 -16.95
N ASP A 64 -19.29 -6.59 -15.75
CA ASP A 64 -19.40 -5.20 -15.30
C ASP A 64 -18.22 -4.34 -15.82
N SER A 65 -18.54 -3.43 -16.73
CA SER A 65 -17.57 -2.46 -17.27
C SER A 65 -17.00 -1.52 -16.18
N SER A 66 -17.78 -1.20 -15.14
CA SER A 66 -17.36 -0.39 -14.00
C SER A 66 -16.32 -1.12 -13.15
N TYR A 67 -16.48 -2.45 -12.98
CA TYR A 67 -15.47 -3.26 -12.30
C TYR A 67 -14.16 -3.33 -13.08
N ALA A 68 -14.23 -3.52 -14.40
CA ALA A 68 -13.04 -3.50 -15.26
C ALA A 68 -12.32 -2.15 -15.23
N ALA A 69 -13.07 -1.04 -15.22
CA ALA A 69 -12.51 0.30 -15.05
C ALA A 69 -11.81 0.45 -13.69
N SER A 70 -12.44 0.01 -12.58
CA SER A 70 -11.87 0.05 -11.24
C SER A 70 -10.61 -0.81 -11.12
N PHE A 71 -10.55 -1.94 -11.80
CA PHE A 71 -9.36 -2.78 -11.88
C PHE A 71 -8.19 -2.02 -12.53
N ARG A 72 -8.43 -1.39 -13.68
CA ARG A 72 -7.44 -0.57 -14.38
C ARG A 72 -6.98 0.61 -13.52
N THR A 73 -7.89 1.31 -12.89
CA THR A 73 -7.62 2.43 -11.97
C THR A 73 -6.73 1.96 -10.82
N THR A 74 -7.04 0.80 -10.21
CA THR A 74 -6.23 0.22 -9.13
C THR A 74 -4.83 -0.15 -9.61
N ALA A 75 -4.71 -0.75 -10.78
CA ALA A 75 -3.40 -1.12 -11.33
C ALA A 75 -2.52 0.11 -11.56
N VAL A 76 -3.05 1.17 -12.20
CA VAL A 76 -2.33 2.42 -12.44
C VAL A 76 -1.95 3.09 -11.12
N PHE A 77 -2.92 3.22 -10.21
CA PHE A 77 -2.70 3.80 -8.89
C PHE A 77 -1.62 3.05 -8.10
N SER A 78 -1.69 1.71 -8.05
CA SER A 78 -0.73 0.89 -7.31
C SER A 78 0.69 1.00 -7.87
N VAL A 79 0.83 1.00 -9.19
CA VAL A 79 2.15 1.19 -9.84
C VAL A 79 2.72 2.57 -9.53
N LEU A 80 1.91 3.62 -9.56
CA LEU A 80 2.34 4.97 -9.24
C LEU A 80 2.71 5.11 -7.76
N VAL A 81 1.88 4.61 -6.85
CA VAL A 81 2.12 4.72 -5.40
C VAL A 81 3.35 3.90 -4.99
N ALA A 82 3.43 2.64 -5.40
CA ALA A 82 4.58 1.80 -5.07
C ALA A 82 5.87 2.31 -5.75
N GLY A 83 5.81 2.62 -7.03
CA GLY A 83 6.96 3.08 -7.80
C GLY A 83 7.53 4.41 -7.28
N LEU A 84 6.68 5.42 -7.12
CA LEU A 84 7.10 6.72 -6.58
C LEU A 84 7.48 6.62 -5.10
N GLY A 85 6.69 5.90 -4.29
CA GLY A 85 6.95 5.72 -2.87
C GLY A 85 8.31 5.08 -2.60
N ILE A 86 8.63 3.99 -3.28
CA ILE A 86 9.93 3.30 -3.14
C ILE A 86 11.07 4.16 -3.68
N SER A 87 10.93 4.72 -4.88
CA SER A 87 12.00 5.49 -5.53
C SER A 87 12.36 6.76 -4.76
N LEU A 88 11.35 7.55 -4.37
CA LEU A 88 11.58 8.78 -3.61
C LEU A 88 12.15 8.49 -2.22
N SER A 89 11.67 7.47 -1.54
CA SER A 89 12.18 7.07 -0.22
C SER A 89 13.63 6.63 -0.28
N LEU A 90 14.00 5.85 -1.30
CA LEU A 90 15.39 5.43 -1.50
C LEU A 90 16.32 6.63 -1.70
N VAL A 91 15.91 7.57 -2.55
CA VAL A 91 16.67 8.82 -2.79
C VAL A 91 16.84 9.61 -1.49
N LEU A 92 15.74 9.81 -0.75
CA LEU A 92 15.76 10.52 0.53
C LEU A 92 16.63 9.81 1.58
N ALA A 93 16.60 8.47 1.63
CA ALA A 93 17.41 7.68 2.57
C ALA A 93 18.90 7.81 2.24
N VAL A 94 19.29 7.74 0.96
CA VAL A 94 20.68 7.92 0.52
C VAL A 94 21.21 9.31 0.86
N PHE A 95 20.38 10.35 0.71
CA PHE A 95 20.79 11.70 1.13
C PHE A 95 20.88 11.83 2.65
N ALA A 96 19.89 11.31 3.38
CA ALA A 96 19.87 11.37 4.84
C ALA A 96 21.01 10.58 5.50
N ASP A 97 21.46 9.50 4.91
CA ASP A 97 22.59 8.71 5.39
C ASP A 97 23.92 9.48 5.35
N ARG A 98 24.03 10.43 4.42
CA ARG A 98 25.22 11.28 4.22
C ARG A 98 25.25 12.54 5.10
N ILE A 99 24.13 12.90 5.73
CA ILE A 99 24.04 14.14 6.52
C ILE A 99 24.76 13.95 7.86
N THR A 100 25.80 14.74 8.10
CA THR A 100 26.59 14.72 9.33
C THR A 100 26.09 15.71 10.40
N ARG A 101 25.51 16.84 9.99
CA ARG A 101 25.00 17.90 10.89
C ARG A 101 23.49 18.06 10.70
N GLY A 102 22.72 18.08 11.79
CA GLY A 102 21.27 18.21 11.74
C GLY A 102 20.52 16.97 11.26
N GLY A 103 21.20 15.83 11.08
CA GLY A 103 20.61 14.60 10.55
C GLY A 103 19.42 14.09 11.34
N THR A 104 19.42 14.24 12.66
CA THR A 104 18.29 13.85 13.52
C THR A 104 17.02 14.63 13.19
N PHE A 105 17.12 15.97 13.08
CA PHE A 105 15.98 16.81 12.70
C PHE A 105 15.42 16.43 11.34
N TYR A 106 16.29 16.27 10.33
CA TYR A 106 15.89 15.90 8.99
C TYR A 106 15.17 14.53 8.95
N LYS A 107 15.75 13.53 9.63
CA LYS A 107 15.17 12.19 9.74
C LYS A 107 13.80 12.23 10.45
N THR A 108 13.69 12.99 11.54
CA THR A 108 12.43 13.16 12.26
C THR A 108 11.36 13.77 11.36
N MET A 109 11.67 14.83 10.60
CA MET A 109 10.72 15.46 9.68
C MET A 109 10.21 14.50 8.61
N LEU A 110 11.07 13.62 8.10
CA LEU A 110 10.68 12.60 7.12
C LEU A 110 9.82 11.47 7.69
N ILE A 111 9.87 11.24 9.00
CA ILE A 111 9.08 10.19 9.66
C ILE A 111 7.70 10.70 10.12
N VAL A 112 7.54 12.01 10.35
CA VAL A 112 6.28 12.62 10.83
C VAL A 112 5.04 12.21 10.02
N PRO A 113 5.06 12.15 8.67
CA PRO A 113 3.88 11.75 7.90
C PRO A 113 3.32 10.37 8.26
N TYR A 114 4.16 9.46 8.74
CA TYR A 114 3.71 8.13 9.17
C TYR A 114 2.73 8.18 10.35
N ALA A 115 2.92 9.13 11.26
CA ALA A 115 2.06 9.29 12.44
C ALA A 115 0.66 9.85 12.11
N VAL A 116 0.47 10.43 10.92
CA VAL A 116 -0.81 11.03 10.51
C VAL A 116 -1.78 9.92 10.06
N ALA A 117 -3.01 9.93 10.58
CA ALA A 117 -4.03 9.00 10.12
C ALA A 117 -4.34 9.19 8.62
N PRO A 118 -4.59 8.10 7.84
CA PRO A 118 -4.77 8.20 6.39
C PRO A 118 -5.88 9.18 5.96
N ALA A 119 -7.03 9.14 6.62
CA ALA A 119 -8.14 10.06 6.33
C ALA A 119 -7.77 11.53 6.63
N VAL A 120 -7.03 11.79 7.72
CA VAL A 120 -6.56 13.15 8.06
C VAL A 120 -5.57 13.64 7.01
N ALA A 121 -4.64 12.78 6.57
CA ALA A 121 -3.74 13.11 5.48
C ALA A 121 -4.50 13.51 4.23
N ALA A 122 -5.52 12.74 3.83
CA ALA A 122 -6.36 13.03 2.67
C ALA A 122 -7.03 14.41 2.78
N VAL A 123 -7.65 14.71 3.92
CA VAL A 123 -8.33 16.00 4.17
C VAL A 123 -7.33 17.16 4.10
N LEU A 124 -6.12 17.01 4.66
CA LEU A 124 -5.08 18.05 4.56
C LEU A 124 -4.69 18.31 3.10
N TRP A 125 -4.49 17.26 2.31
CA TRP A 125 -4.16 17.38 0.89
C TRP A 125 -5.31 18.02 0.09
N VAL A 126 -6.56 17.61 0.32
CA VAL A 126 -7.75 18.21 -0.32
C VAL A 126 -7.82 19.70 0.02
N PHE A 127 -7.60 20.08 1.29
CA PHE A 127 -7.61 21.47 1.69
C PHE A 127 -6.50 22.29 1.01
N MET A 128 -5.28 21.78 0.96
CA MET A 128 -4.15 22.46 0.33
C MET A 128 -4.34 22.63 -1.18
N PHE A 129 -5.00 21.68 -1.84
CA PHE A 129 -5.25 21.66 -3.28
C PHE A 129 -6.69 22.09 -3.65
N SER A 130 -7.48 22.61 -2.70
CA SER A 130 -8.83 23.10 -2.97
C SER A 130 -8.80 24.19 -4.04
N PRO A 131 -9.60 24.10 -5.12
CA PRO A 131 -9.61 25.09 -6.20
C PRO A 131 -9.93 26.51 -5.74
N SER A 132 -10.72 26.64 -4.66
CA SER A 132 -11.20 27.93 -4.15
C SER A 132 -10.38 28.49 -2.98
N LEU A 133 -9.81 27.63 -2.13
CA LEU A 133 -9.16 28.02 -0.87
C LEU A 133 -7.72 27.56 -0.76
N GLY A 134 -7.28 26.62 -1.63
CA GLY A 134 -6.00 25.93 -1.48
C GLY A 134 -4.81 26.77 -1.88
N VAL A 135 -3.83 26.90 -0.98
CA VAL A 135 -2.58 27.63 -1.23
C VAL A 135 -1.82 27.02 -2.42
N VAL A 136 -1.80 25.69 -2.53
CA VAL A 136 -1.10 25.01 -3.63
C VAL A 136 -1.84 25.20 -4.94
N ALA A 137 -3.17 25.08 -4.97
CA ALA A 137 -3.98 25.36 -6.17
C ALA A 137 -3.78 26.81 -6.65
N TYR A 138 -3.72 27.78 -5.72
CA TYR A 138 -3.43 29.17 -6.04
C TYR A 138 -2.03 29.35 -6.64
N ALA A 139 -1.01 28.70 -6.07
CA ALA A 139 0.36 28.76 -6.59
C ALA A 139 0.48 28.14 -8.00
N LEU A 140 -0.21 27.00 -8.23
CA LEU A 140 -0.28 26.36 -9.54
C LEU A 140 -0.96 27.27 -10.56
N GLY A 141 -2.04 27.97 -10.18
CA GLY A 141 -2.71 28.95 -11.03
C GLY A 141 -1.80 30.07 -11.51
N LYS A 142 -0.85 30.54 -10.68
CA LYS A 142 0.13 31.57 -11.07
C LYS A 142 1.10 31.12 -12.16
N ILE A 143 1.36 29.84 -12.28
CA ILE A 143 2.20 29.26 -13.33
C ILE A 143 1.39 28.70 -14.51
N GLY A 144 0.08 29.00 -14.57
CA GLY A 144 -0.79 28.64 -15.67
C GLY A 144 -1.45 27.27 -15.57
N ILE A 145 -1.34 26.56 -14.43
CA ILE A 145 -1.97 25.28 -14.19
C ILE A 145 -3.29 25.50 -13.47
N ASN A 146 -4.40 25.30 -14.16
CA ASN A 146 -5.74 25.40 -13.59
C ASN A 146 -6.11 24.10 -12.88
N TRP A 147 -5.67 23.98 -11.63
CA TRP A 147 -5.92 22.80 -10.82
C TRP A 147 -7.40 22.69 -10.38
N ASN A 148 -8.02 21.56 -10.70
CA ASN A 148 -9.36 21.24 -10.20
C ASN A 148 -9.56 19.73 -10.09
N HIS A 149 -9.32 19.15 -8.92
CA HIS A 149 -9.50 17.73 -8.66
C HIS A 149 -10.96 17.29 -8.53
N LEU A 150 -11.89 18.23 -8.44
CA LEU A 150 -13.33 17.92 -8.37
C LEU A 150 -13.94 17.64 -9.76
N LEU A 151 -13.35 18.20 -10.81
CA LEU A 151 -13.85 18.11 -12.19
C LEU A 151 -12.91 17.36 -13.14
N ASP A 152 -11.61 17.26 -12.80
CA ASP A 152 -10.59 16.64 -13.63
C ASP A 152 -10.06 15.35 -12.99
N SER A 153 -10.26 14.23 -13.68
CA SER A 153 -9.87 12.89 -13.23
C SER A 153 -8.35 12.74 -13.04
N GLY A 154 -7.54 13.41 -13.89
CA GLY A 154 -6.09 13.38 -13.78
C GLY A 154 -5.60 14.12 -12.53
N HIS A 155 -6.21 15.26 -12.22
CA HIS A 155 -5.94 16.00 -10.99
C HIS A 155 -6.38 15.23 -9.75
N ALA A 156 -7.55 14.58 -9.78
CA ALA A 156 -8.07 13.76 -8.71
C ALA A 156 -7.14 12.54 -8.44
N MET A 157 -6.75 11.83 -9.50
CA MET A 157 -5.80 10.72 -9.40
C MET A 157 -4.45 11.19 -8.85
N THR A 158 -3.93 12.32 -9.33
CA THR A 158 -2.68 12.90 -8.84
C THR A 158 -2.75 13.24 -7.35
N LEU A 159 -3.88 13.79 -6.89
CA LEU A 159 -4.11 14.15 -5.48
C LEU A 159 -4.02 12.91 -4.57
N ILE A 160 -4.75 11.84 -4.91
CA ILE A 160 -4.75 10.62 -4.09
C ILE A 160 -3.41 9.88 -4.14
N VAL A 161 -2.71 9.92 -5.28
CA VAL A 161 -1.35 9.38 -5.40
C VAL A 161 -0.38 10.17 -4.54
N MET A 162 -0.39 11.51 -4.61
CA MET A 162 0.48 12.37 -3.79
C MET A 162 0.24 12.14 -2.29
N ALA A 163 -1.01 12.10 -1.84
CA ALA A 163 -1.35 11.87 -0.45
C ALA A 163 -0.86 10.49 0.03
N SER A 164 -1.07 9.45 -0.79
CA SER A 164 -0.65 8.08 -0.49
C SER A 164 0.87 7.93 -0.47
N VAL A 165 1.56 8.48 -1.46
CA VAL A 165 3.02 8.47 -1.56
C VAL A 165 3.64 9.24 -0.39
N TRP A 166 3.14 10.45 -0.08
CA TRP A 166 3.63 11.26 1.04
C TRP A 166 3.59 10.51 2.37
N LYS A 167 2.51 9.79 2.62
CA LYS A 167 2.37 8.97 3.81
C LYS A 167 3.33 7.76 3.80
N GLN A 168 3.42 7.07 2.67
CA GLN A 168 4.19 5.83 2.54
C GLN A 168 5.71 6.07 2.45
N ILE A 169 6.14 7.23 1.97
CA ILE A 169 7.57 7.63 1.95
C ILE A 169 8.21 7.46 3.33
N SER A 170 7.53 7.86 4.40
CA SER A 170 8.08 7.79 5.75
C SER A 170 8.41 6.36 6.18
N TYR A 171 7.53 5.42 5.91
CA TYR A 171 7.73 4.01 6.18
C TYR A 171 8.90 3.45 5.36
N ASN A 172 8.86 3.63 4.06
CA ASN A 172 9.91 3.15 3.15
C ASN A 172 11.27 3.76 3.49
N PHE A 173 11.31 5.06 3.79
CA PHE A 173 12.51 5.79 4.20
C PHE A 173 13.18 5.16 5.41
N LEU A 174 12.40 4.81 6.43
CA LEU A 174 12.93 4.21 7.67
C LEU A 174 13.64 2.88 7.37
N PHE A 175 13.03 2.02 6.57
CA PHE A 175 13.61 0.72 6.21
C PHE A 175 14.83 0.86 5.28
N PHE A 176 14.78 1.75 4.29
CA PHE A 176 15.95 2.00 3.46
C PHE A 176 17.11 2.60 4.24
N LEU A 177 16.84 3.52 5.16
CA LEU A 177 17.88 4.09 6.01
C LEU A 177 18.53 3.03 6.90
N ALA A 178 17.72 2.17 7.53
CA ALA A 178 18.22 1.05 8.34
C ALA A 178 19.03 0.07 7.49
N GLY A 179 18.54 -0.26 6.29
CA GLY A 179 19.25 -1.10 5.34
C GLY A 179 20.61 -0.52 4.90
N LEU A 180 20.65 0.78 4.58
CA LEU A 180 21.91 1.46 4.24
C LEU A 180 22.92 1.43 5.41
N GLN A 181 22.45 1.65 6.63
CA GLN A 181 23.29 1.65 7.82
C GLN A 181 23.78 0.26 8.25
N SER A 182 23.12 -0.80 7.79
CA SER A 182 23.56 -2.19 8.04
C SER A 182 24.71 -2.64 7.13
N ILE A 183 24.98 -1.92 6.02
CA ILE A 183 26.06 -2.26 5.08
C ILE A 183 27.41 -2.00 5.75
N PRO A 184 28.32 -3.00 5.81
CA PRO A 184 29.65 -2.81 6.36
C PRO A 184 30.44 -1.70 5.63
N LYS A 185 30.91 -0.71 6.37
CA LYS A 185 31.69 0.42 5.81
C LYS A 185 32.91 -0.04 5.04
N SER A 186 33.55 -1.15 5.46
CA SER A 186 34.70 -1.75 4.78
C SER A 186 34.44 -2.07 3.31
N LEU A 187 33.23 -2.49 2.93
CA LEU A 187 32.87 -2.74 1.53
C LEU A 187 32.83 -1.45 0.71
N ILE A 188 32.32 -0.38 1.31
CA ILE A 188 32.22 0.93 0.66
C ILE A 188 33.61 1.56 0.52
N GLU A 189 34.47 1.38 1.52
CA GLU A 189 35.86 1.87 1.54
C GLU A 189 36.72 1.09 0.56
N ALA A 190 36.62 -0.24 0.49
CA ALA A 190 37.32 -1.05 -0.50
C ALA A 190 36.98 -0.63 -1.92
N ALA A 191 35.69 -0.47 -2.25
CA ALA A 191 35.27 0.02 -3.55
C ALA A 191 35.76 1.44 -3.85
N ALA A 192 36.01 2.27 -2.80
CA ALA A 192 36.60 3.59 -2.98
C ALA A 192 38.10 3.51 -3.31
N ILE A 193 38.82 2.59 -2.67
CA ILE A 193 40.25 2.33 -2.95
C ILE A 193 40.42 1.81 -4.37
N ASP A 194 39.49 0.96 -4.86
CA ASP A 194 39.43 0.48 -6.25
C ASP A 194 39.05 1.58 -7.27
N GLY A 195 38.93 2.85 -6.85
CA GLY A 195 38.66 3.98 -7.71
C GLY A 195 37.19 4.14 -8.13
N ALA A 196 36.26 3.42 -7.52
CA ALA A 196 34.84 3.57 -7.83
C ALA A 196 34.31 4.93 -7.33
N ARG A 197 33.73 5.73 -8.23
CA ARG A 197 33.05 7.01 -7.91
C ARG A 197 31.78 6.73 -7.07
N PRO A 198 31.28 7.72 -6.28
CA PRO A 198 30.11 7.54 -5.39
C PRO A 198 28.88 6.95 -6.08
N TRP A 199 28.57 7.38 -7.30
CA TRP A 199 27.45 6.86 -8.10
C TRP A 199 27.66 5.36 -8.47
N ARG A 200 28.87 5.00 -8.89
CA ARG A 200 29.22 3.60 -9.21
C ARG A 200 29.15 2.73 -7.96
N ARG A 201 29.67 3.18 -6.81
CA ARG A 201 29.59 2.46 -5.53
C ARG A 201 28.13 2.22 -5.11
N PHE A 202 27.27 3.21 -5.31
CA PHE A 202 25.85 3.05 -5.02
C PHE A 202 25.25 1.88 -5.83
N TRP A 203 25.38 1.90 -7.15
CA TRP A 203 24.76 0.88 -8.01
C TRP A 203 25.44 -0.49 -7.98
N THR A 204 26.75 -0.58 -7.70
CA THR A 204 27.49 -1.84 -7.73
C THR A 204 27.64 -2.50 -6.36
N VAL A 205 27.51 -1.75 -5.27
CA VAL A 205 27.68 -2.26 -3.91
C VAL A 205 26.43 -2.04 -3.05
N GLN A 206 26.01 -0.77 -2.87
CA GLN A 206 24.95 -0.45 -1.91
C GLN A 206 23.58 -0.97 -2.38
N PHE A 207 23.19 -0.68 -3.62
CA PHE A 207 21.89 -1.06 -4.16
C PHE A 207 21.68 -2.58 -4.23
N PRO A 208 22.64 -3.40 -4.69
CA PRO A 208 22.52 -4.85 -4.61
C PRO A 208 22.36 -5.39 -3.18
N LEU A 209 23.08 -4.84 -2.20
CA LEU A 209 22.96 -5.21 -0.80
C LEU A 209 21.63 -4.73 -0.15
N LEU A 210 20.98 -3.74 -0.74
CA LEU A 210 19.63 -3.31 -0.35
C LEU A 210 18.52 -4.15 -0.99
N SER A 211 18.84 -5.11 -1.85
CA SER A 211 17.82 -5.89 -2.57
C SER A 211 16.85 -6.64 -1.64
N PRO A 212 17.23 -7.18 -0.47
CA PRO A 212 16.26 -7.76 0.47
C PRO A 212 15.28 -6.73 1.01
N THR A 213 15.78 -5.55 1.39
CA THR A 213 14.94 -4.43 1.87
C THR A 213 14.01 -3.92 0.76
N THR A 214 14.53 -3.77 -0.45
CA THR A 214 13.74 -3.32 -1.61
C THR A 214 12.63 -4.33 -1.94
N PHE A 215 12.94 -5.63 -1.90
CA PHE A 215 11.95 -6.68 -2.10
C PHE A 215 10.86 -6.65 -1.03
N PHE A 216 11.24 -6.59 0.25
CA PHE A 216 10.29 -6.45 1.35
C PHE A 216 9.38 -5.24 1.17
N LEU A 217 9.96 -4.08 0.86
CA LEU A 217 9.18 -2.86 0.65
C LEU A 217 8.28 -2.96 -0.59
N LEU A 218 8.69 -3.64 -1.64
CA LEU A 218 7.83 -3.88 -2.80
C LEU A 218 6.57 -4.66 -2.41
N VAL A 219 6.71 -5.72 -1.63
CA VAL A 219 5.57 -6.51 -1.13
C VAL A 219 4.64 -5.63 -0.29
N ILE A 220 5.19 -4.92 0.69
CA ILE A 220 4.41 -4.05 1.58
C ILE A 220 3.71 -2.91 0.81
N ASN A 221 4.38 -2.29 -0.16
CA ASN A 221 3.77 -1.20 -0.93
C ASN A 221 2.64 -1.69 -1.85
N VAL A 222 2.73 -2.91 -2.38
CA VAL A 222 1.62 -3.52 -3.14
C VAL A 222 0.42 -3.73 -2.21
N VAL A 223 0.62 -4.36 -1.05
CA VAL A 223 -0.45 -4.57 -0.06
C VAL A 223 -1.06 -3.23 0.38
N TYR A 224 -0.22 -2.24 0.70
CA TYR A 224 -0.66 -0.89 1.06
C TYR A 224 -1.54 -0.25 -0.02
N ALA A 225 -1.11 -0.30 -1.29
CA ALA A 225 -1.86 0.31 -2.39
C ALA A 225 -3.21 -0.38 -2.67
N PHE A 226 -3.33 -1.68 -2.38
CA PHE A 226 -4.56 -2.43 -2.60
C PHE A 226 -5.56 -2.31 -1.44
N PHE A 227 -5.12 -2.11 -0.19
CA PHE A 227 -5.99 -2.15 0.99
C PHE A 227 -5.95 -0.88 1.84
N ASP A 228 -4.76 -0.37 2.21
CA ASP A 228 -4.62 0.67 3.22
C ASP A 228 -4.93 2.07 2.69
N THR A 229 -5.07 2.22 1.37
CA THR A 229 -5.39 3.51 0.72
C THR A 229 -6.89 3.80 0.67
N PHE A 230 -7.75 2.87 1.11
CA PHE A 230 -9.20 3.07 1.18
C PHE A 230 -9.57 4.41 1.83
N ALA A 231 -9.06 4.67 3.03
CA ALA A 231 -9.41 5.87 3.78
C ALA A 231 -8.93 7.18 3.10
N ILE A 232 -7.88 7.11 2.28
CA ILE A 232 -7.41 8.26 1.50
C ILE A 232 -8.37 8.54 0.35
N VAL A 233 -8.78 7.51 -0.39
CA VAL A 233 -9.72 7.66 -1.52
C VAL A 233 -11.10 8.09 -1.04
N ASP A 234 -11.60 7.47 0.03
CA ASP A 234 -12.91 7.82 0.61
C ASP A 234 -12.95 9.26 1.10
N ALA A 235 -11.93 9.72 1.83
CA ALA A 235 -11.89 11.08 2.35
C ALA A 235 -11.53 12.15 1.30
N ALA A 236 -10.77 11.81 0.26
CA ALA A 236 -10.30 12.79 -0.72
C ALA A 236 -11.26 12.96 -1.89
N THR A 237 -11.72 11.88 -2.51
CA THR A 237 -12.44 11.92 -3.79
C THR A 237 -13.76 11.17 -3.79
N GLN A 238 -13.98 10.27 -2.82
CA GLN A 238 -15.12 9.33 -2.83
C GLN A 238 -15.26 8.60 -4.17
N GLY A 239 -14.13 8.25 -4.80
CA GLY A 239 -14.07 7.59 -6.11
C GLY A 239 -14.23 8.53 -7.31
N GLY A 240 -14.53 9.83 -7.10
CA GLY A 240 -14.81 10.82 -8.15
C GLY A 240 -13.56 11.48 -8.76
N PRO A 241 -13.78 12.36 -9.78
CA PRO A 241 -15.04 12.64 -10.45
C PRO A 241 -15.57 11.43 -11.24
N GLY A 242 -16.88 11.33 -11.36
CA GLY A 242 -17.50 10.13 -11.92
C GLY A 242 -17.17 8.89 -11.09
N GLN A 243 -16.34 7.99 -11.64
CA GLN A 243 -15.78 6.82 -10.96
C GLN A 243 -14.29 6.64 -11.25
N ASP A 244 -13.62 7.69 -11.73
CA ASP A 244 -12.28 7.60 -12.29
C ASP A 244 -11.18 7.38 -11.24
N THR A 245 -11.46 7.65 -9.95
CA THR A 245 -10.57 7.31 -8.83
C THR A 245 -11.12 6.17 -7.97
N THR A 246 -12.11 5.44 -8.46
CA THR A 246 -12.66 4.26 -7.79
C THR A 246 -11.67 3.09 -7.89
N ILE A 247 -10.88 2.90 -6.85
CA ILE A 247 -10.03 1.71 -6.70
C ILE A 247 -10.85 0.51 -6.19
N LEU A 248 -10.37 -0.71 -6.40
CA LEU A 248 -11.11 -1.94 -6.07
C LEU A 248 -11.57 -1.99 -4.60
N VAL A 249 -10.72 -1.65 -3.65
CA VAL A 249 -11.11 -1.67 -2.23
C VAL A 249 -12.21 -0.65 -1.92
N TYR A 250 -12.21 0.51 -2.59
CA TYR A 250 -13.27 1.50 -2.45
C TYR A 250 -14.56 1.01 -3.11
N LYS A 251 -14.48 0.37 -4.28
CA LYS A 251 -15.65 -0.21 -4.98
C LYS A 251 -16.32 -1.28 -4.12
N VAL A 252 -15.55 -2.19 -3.52
CA VAL A 252 -16.08 -3.19 -2.56
C VAL A 252 -16.93 -2.52 -1.48
N TYR A 253 -16.40 -1.49 -0.85
CA TYR A 253 -17.13 -0.75 0.18
C TYR A 253 -18.39 -0.04 -0.38
N HIS A 254 -18.24 0.65 -1.51
CA HIS A 254 -19.33 1.39 -2.14
C HIS A 254 -20.48 0.45 -2.50
N ASP A 255 -20.20 -0.66 -3.17
CA ASP A 255 -21.23 -1.58 -3.64
C ASP A 255 -21.89 -2.31 -2.46
N GLY A 256 -21.08 -2.76 -1.45
CA GLY A 256 -21.63 -3.45 -0.29
C GLY A 256 -22.41 -2.57 0.68
N PHE A 257 -21.92 -1.36 0.97
CA PHE A 257 -22.49 -0.53 2.04
C PHE A 257 -23.36 0.63 1.52
N LYS A 258 -23.07 1.19 0.35
CA LYS A 258 -23.85 2.27 -0.22
C LYS A 258 -24.92 1.76 -1.18
N SER A 259 -24.59 0.75 -2.01
CA SER A 259 -25.53 0.13 -2.95
C SER A 259 -26.29 -1.07 -2.36
N LEU A 260 -25.90 -1.54 -1.17
CA LEU A 260 -26.49 -2.69 -0.46
C LEU A 260 -26.42 -4.02 -1.25
N ASP A 261 -25.45 -4.14 -2.17
CA ASP A 261 -25.15 -5.37 -2.88
C ASP A 261 -24.09 -6.18 -2.10
N LEU A 262 -24.56 -6.91 -1.08
CA LEU A 262 -23.66 -7.69 -0.21
C LEU A 262 -23.03 -8.88 -0.95
N GLY A 263 -23.80 -9.56 -1.82
CA GLY A 263 -23.31 -10.70 -2.59
C GLY A 263 -22.25 -10.33 -3.61
N GLY A 264 -22.52 -9.30 -4.40
CA GLY A 264 -21.56 -8.75 -5.38
C GLY A 264 -20.32 -8.18 -4.73
N SER A 265 -20.47 -7.43 -3.63
CA SER A 265 -19.35 -6.91 -2.84
C SER A 265 -18.49 -8.01 -2.23
N ALA A 266 -19.10 -9.09 -1.71
CA ALA A 266 -18.39 -10.26 -1.21
C ALA A 266 -17.60 -10.97 -2.33
N ALA A 267 -18.19 -11.12 -3.53
CA ALA A 267 -17.50 -11.67 -4.69
C ALA A 267 -16.29 -10.80 -5.11
N GLN A 268 -16.44 -9.47 -5.12
CA GLN A 268 -15.34 -8.54 -5.36
C GLN A 268 -14.23 -8.69 -4.31
N SER A 269 -14.58 -8.84 -3.02
CA SER A 269 -13.62 -9.05 -1.93
C SER A 269 -12.82 -10.35 -2.11
N VAL A 270 -13.48 -11.43 -2.51
CA VAL A 270 -12.81 -12.72 -2.79
C VAL A 270 -11.86 -12.58 -3.98
N VAL A 271 -12.27 -11.92 -5.07
CA VAL A 271 -11.41 -11.68 -6.23
C VAL A 271 -10.21 -10.79 -5.85
N LEU A 272 -10.43 -9.72 -5.08
CA LEU A 272 -9.37 -8.84 -4.59
C LEU A 272 -8.34 -9.62 -3.74
N MET A 273 -8.82 -10.48 -2.83
CA MET A 273 -7.96 -11.36 -2.04
C MET A 273 -7.12 -12.29 -2.93
N VAL A 274 -7.75 -12.93 -3.91
CA VAL A 274 -7.04 -13.83 -4.86
C VAL A 274 -5.98 -13.06 -5.65
N ILE A 275 -6.28 -11.85 -6.14
CA ILE A 275 -5.33 -10.99 -6.85
C ILE A 275 -4.10 -10.71 -5.98
N VAL A 276 -4.29 -10.28 -4.73
CA VAL A 276 -3.17 -9.91 -3.86
C VAL A 276 -2.36 -11.13 -3.44
N VAL A 277 -3.02 -12.26 -3.16
CA VAL A 277 -2.33 -13.53 -2.90
C VAL A 277 -1.50 -13.95 -4.13
N ALA A 278 -2.08 -13.89 -5.33
CA ALA A 278 -1.36 -14.22 -6.56
C ALA A 278 -0.15 -13.29 -6.80
N LEU A 279 -0.34 -11.98 -6.63
CA LEU A 279 0.76 -11.00 -6.73
C LEU A 279 1.87 -11.30 -5.71
N THR A 280 1.49 -11.59 -4.47
CA THR A 280 2.45 -11.93 -3.40
C THR A 280 3.21 -13.22 -3.73
N VAL A 281 2.52 -14.26 -4.19
CA VAL A 281 3.17 -15.52 -4.62
C VAL A 281 4.12 -15.29 -5.79
N ILE A 282 3.72 -14.47 -6.77
CA ILE A 282 4.58 -14.11 -7.90
C ILE A 282 5.82 -13.37 -7.42
N GLN A 283 5.67 -12.39 -6.52
CA GLN A 283 6.79 -11.65 -5.94
C GLN A 283 7.77 -12.59 -5.22
N PHE A 284 7.29 -13.47 -4.34
CA PHE A 284 8.15 -14.43 -3.64
C PHE A 284 8.80 -15.44 -4.60
N ARG A 285 8.09 -15.92 -5.60
CA ARG A 285 8.62 -16.95 -6.51
C ARG A 285 9.64 -16.43 -7.52
N TYR A 286 9.48 -15.19 -8.01
CA TYR A 286 10.26 -14.66 -9.13
C TYR A 286 11.19 -13.52 -8.74
N VAL A 287 10.77 -12.64 -7.84
CA VAL A 287 11.56 -11.47 -7.46
C VAL A 287 12.57 -11.84 -6.37
N GLU A 288 12.17 -12.62 -5.37
CA GLU A 288 13.05 -13.07 -4.28
C GLU A 288 14.28 -13.82 -4.80
N LYS A 289 14.15 -14.62 -5.87
CA LYS A 289 15.29 -15.34 -6.49
C LYS A 289 16.40 -14.42 -6.99
N LYS A 290 16.11 -13.13 -7.23
CA LYS A 290 17.08 -12.12 -7.67
C LYS A 290 17.63 -11.30 -6.52
N VAL A 291 17.18 -11.56 -5.30
CA VAL A 291 17.64 -10.88 -4.08
C VAL A 291 18.98 -11.45 -3.66
N GLN A 292 19.93 -10.57 -3.36
CA GLN A 292 21.26 -10.94 -2.85
C GLN A 292 21.23 -10.80 -1.33
N TYR A 293 21.42 -11.92 -0.62
CA TYR A 293 21.47 -11.98 0.85
C TYR A 293 22.90 -11.91 1.34
#